data_588d254010842b0c2862e751f4bf0f70
#
_entry.id   588d254010842b0c2862e751f4bf0f70
#
_cell.length_a   1.000
_cell.length_b   1.000
_cell.length_c   1.000
_cell.angle_alpha   90.00
_cell.angle_beta   90.00
_cell.angle_gamma   90.00
#
_symmetry.space_group_name_H-M   'P 1'
#
loop_
_entity.id
_entity.type
_entity.pdbx_description
1 polymer ?
#
loop_
_entity_poly.entity_id
_entity_poly.type
_entity_poly.pdbx_seq_one_letter_code
_entity_poly.pdbx_strand_id
1 'polypeptide(L)'
;MTKVIVAALYHFTKFSDYKTLQGPLKKICNTEGIKGSLLLAYEGINGTISGSRLGIDKVLDHIRSWPGCSDLVHKESYATEMPFKRMKVKLKNEIVTMGQPNIDPTVNVGNYVDASDWNNLISQEDVVVIDTRNDYEVAIGSFEGAIDPETKSFGEFPDWWQDNKSKYQNKRIAMFCTGGIRCEKSTNFLLNEGVENVYHLKGGILKYLEEVPKDNSKWTGECFVFDSRVSVKHGLEEGIYSLCYACRMPLSPNDLNRSEFEKGVSCHLCINNNDDERKKRFRERQRQVELADKRGKHHIG
;
A
#
# COMPACT_ATOMS: atom_id res chain seq x y z
N MET A 1 4.91 -20.68 17.57
CA MET A 1 3.69 -19.94 17.22
C MET A 1 3.53 -19.99 15.71
N THR A 2 2.35 -20.33 15.20
CA THR A 2 2.09 -20.38 13.75
C THR A 2 2.02 -18.92 13.25
N LYS A 3 2.96 -18.53 12.39
CA LYS A 3 2.95 -17.19 11.78
C LYS A 3 1.72 -17.06 10.88
N VAL A 4 1.02 -15.93 10.96
CA VAL A 4 -0.09 -15.58 10.08
C VAL A 4 0.49 -15.10 8.74
N ILE A 5 0.01 -15.64 7.63
CA ILE A 5 0.42 -15.20 6.30
C ILE A 5 -0.35 -13.93 5.95
N VAL A 6 0.36 -12.98 5.36
CA VAL A 6 -0.19 -11.73 4.82
C VAL A 6 0.15 -11.68 3.34
N ALA A 7 -0.87 -11.80 2.50
CA ALA A 7 -0.75 -11.80 1.04
C ALA A 7 -1.27 -10.49 0.46
N ALA A 8 -0.38 -9.70 -0.12
CA ALA A 8 -0.70 -8.50 -0.88
C ALA A 8 -0.79 -8.84 -2.37
N LEU A 9 -1.87 -8.45 -3.02
CA LEU A 9 -2.13 -8.77 -4.41
C LEU A 9 -2.75 -7.58 -5.14
N TYR A 10 -2.47 -7.50 -6.42
CA TYR A 10 -3.25 -6.71 -7.37
C TYR A 10 -3.18 -7.36 -8.76
N HIS A 11 -4.20 -7.11 -9.57
CA HIS A 11 -4.21 -7.53 -10.94
C HIS A 11 -5.11 -6.61 -11.77
N PHE A 12 -4.54 -6.04 -12.83
CA PHE A 12 -5.30 -5.26 -13.79
C PHE A 12 -5.86 -6.19 -14.86
N THR A 13 -7.19 -6.19 -15.00
CA THR A 13 -7.93 -6.92 -16.02
C THR A 13 -9.33 -6.33 -16.14
N LYS A 14 -10.02 -6.55 -17.25
CA LYS A 14 -11.36 -5.98 -17.48
C LYS A 14 -12.45 -6.90 -16.93
N PHE A 15 -13.04 -6.51 -15.81
CA PHE A 15 -14.18 -7.19 -15.20
C PHE A 15 -15.49 -6.50 -15.58
N SER A 16 -16.16 -6.93 -16.67
CA SER A 16 -17.48 -6.39 -17.04
C SER A 16 -18.50 -6.47 -15.89
N ASP A 17 -18.46 -7.57 -15.14
CA ASP A 17 -19.41 -7.87 -14.06
C ASP A 17 -18.79 -7.92 -12.66
N TYR A 18 -17.80 -7.06 -12.39
CA TYR A 18 -17.06 -7.05 -11.10
C TYR A 18 -17.98 -7.00 -9.87
N LYS A 19 -19.19 -6.46 -10.01
CA LYS A 19 -20.17 -6.38 -8.90
C LYS A 19 -20.64 -7.76 -8.47
N THR A 20 -20.78 -8.70 -9.40
CA THR A 20 -21.24 -10.07 -9.11
C THR A 20 -20.17 -10.89 -8.40
N LEU A 21 -18.89 -10.55 -8.58
CA LEU A 21 -17.75 -11.23 -7.94
C LEU A 21 -17.66 -10.97 -6.43
N GLN A 22 -18.25 -9.87 -5.94
CA GLN A 22 -18.13 -9.45 -4.53
C GLN A 22 -18.68 -10.49 -3.54
N GLY A 23 -19.88 -10.97 -3.80
CA GLY A 23 -20.58 -11.92 -2.92
C GLY A 23 -19.82 -13.24 -2.76
N PRO A 24 -19.55 -13.96 -3.85
CA PRO A 24 -18.75 -15.19 -3.83
C PRO A 24 -17.39 -15.02 -3.17
N LEU A 25 -16.64 -13.97 -3.52
CA LEU A 25 -15.32 -13.70 -2.94
C LEU A 25 -15.41 -13.47 -1.42
N LYS A 26 -16.37 -12.68 -0.95
CA LYS A 26 -16.58 -12.45 0.48
C LYS A 26 -16.96 -13.73 1.20
N LYS A 27 -17.77 -14.59 0.56
CA LYS A 27 -18.20 -15.87 1.12
C LYS A 27 -17.01 -16.80 1.33
N ILE A 28 -16.18 -17.01 0.31
CA ILE A 28 -15.00 -17.91 0.45
C ILE A 28 -14.02 -17.37 1.49
N CYS A 29 -13.72 -16.05 1.50
CA CYS A 29 -12.87 -15.46 2.53
C CYS A 29 -13.39 -15.72 3.94
N ASN A 30 -14.69 -15.54 4.17
CA ASN A 30 -15.28 -15.78 5.49
C ASN A 30 -15.26 -17.28 5.87
N THR A 31 -15.54 -18.19 4.94
CA THR A 31 -15.51 -19.64 5.16
C THR A 31 -14.12 -20.12 5.55
N GLU A 32 -13.08 -19.57 4.92
CA GLU A 32 -11.69 -19.94 5.19
C GLU A 32 -11.06 -19.11 6.33
N GLY A 33 -11.82 -18.30 7.05
CA GLY A 33 -11.34 -17.49 8.16
C GLY A 33 -10.37 -16.36 7.75
N ILE A 34 -10.37 -15.97 6.47
CA ILE A 34 -9.52 -14.92 5.92
C ILE A 34 -10.02 -13.54 6.33
N LYS A 35 -9.09 -12.68 6.73
CA LYS A 35 -9.35 -11.26 7.02
C LYS A 35 -8.51 -10.38 6.10
N GLY A 36 -8.97 -9.14 5.90
CA GLY A 36 -8.27 -8.22 5.00
C GLY A 36 -9.18 -7.21 4.33
N SER A 37 -8.66 -6.60 3.29
CA SER A 37 -9.43 -5.68 2.44
C SER A 37 -9.10 -5.94 0.97
N LEU A 38 -10.12 -6.30 0.19
CA LEU A 38 -10.04 -6.43 -1.25
C LEU A 38 -10.93 -5.37 -1.92
N LEU A 39 -10.42 -4.75 -2.95
CA LEU A 39 -11.10 -3.77 -3.79
C LEU A 39 -11.36 -4.42 -5.15
N LEU A 40 -12.59 -4.32 -5.64
CA LEU A 40 -13.00 -4.76 -6.97
C LEU A 40 -13.49 -3.56 -7.75
N ALA A 41 -13.02 -3.42 -8.98
CA ALA A 41 -13.47 -2.42 -9.93
C ALA A 41 -13.53 -3.02 -11.34
N TYR A 42 -14.04 -2.25 -12.30
CA TYR A 42 -14.00 -2.64 -13.71
C TYR A 42 -12.58 -2.98 -14.19
N GLU A 43 -11.57 -2.26 -13.68
CA GLU A 43 -10.16 -2.38 -14.07
C GLU A 43 -9.40 -3.51 -13.36
N GLY A 44 -10.02 -4.28 -12.43
CA GLY A 44 -9.35 -5.38 -11.78
C GLY A 44 -9.63 -5.56 -10.28
N ILE A 45 -8.63 -6.10 -9.58
CA ILE A 45 -8.64 -6.39 -8.14
C ILE A 45 -7.37 -5.87 -7.47
N ASN A 46 -7.49 -5.39 -6.23
CA ASN A 46 -6.36 -4.97 -5.40
C ASN A 46 -6.68 -5.20 -3.92
N GLY A 47 -5.66 -5.54 -3.13
CA GLY A 47 -5.78 -5.53 -1.68
C GLY A 47 -4.77 -6.42 -0.96
N THR A 48 -5.04 -6.60 0.32
CA THR A 48 -4.24 -7.45 1.21
C THR A 48 -5.16 -8.32 2.04
N ILE A 49 -4.84 -9.60 2.11
CA ILE A 49 -5.56 -10.60 2.91
C ILE A 49 -4.60 -11.33 3.86
N SER A 50 -5.12 -11.86 4.94
CA SER A 50 -4.33 -12.60 5.92
C SER A 50 -5.08 -13.80 6.47
N GLY A 51 -4.35 -14.86 6.78
CA GLY A 51 -4.90 -16.09 7.31
C GLY A 51 -3.94 -17.26 7.32
N SER A 52 -4.50 -18.47 7.39
CA SER A 52 -3.75 -19.72 7.29
C SER A 52 -3.27 -19.97 5.85
N ARG A 53 -2.25 -20.79 5.66
CA ARG A 53 -1.76 -21.21 4.35
C ARG A 53 -2.90 -21.75 3.48
N LEU A 54 -3.63 -22.72 3.99
CA LEU A 54 -4.74 -23.32 3.25
C LEU A 54 -5.82 -22.30 2.85
N GLY A 55 -6.17 -21.39 3.75
CA GLY A 55 -7.18 -20.36 3.47
C GLY A 55 -6.71 -19.35 2.43
N ILE A 56 -5.45 -18.90 2.50
CA ILE A 56 -4.86 -17.99 1.50
C ILE A 56 -4.84 -18.66 0.13
N ASP A 57 -4.35 -19.92 0.03
CA ASP A 57 -4.25 -20.64 -1.24
C ASP A 57 -5.62 -20.81 -1.89
N LYS A 58 -6.64 -21.22 -1.14
CA LYS A 58 -8.02 -21.37 -1.65
C LYS A 58 -8.61 -20.06 -2.17
N VAL A 59 -8.36 -18.94 -1.48
CA VAL A 59 -8.85 -17.63 -1.93
C VAL A 59 -8.12 -17.17 -3.19
N LEU A 60 -6.80 -17.35 -3.26
CA LEU A 60 -6.02 -17.04 -4.45
C LEU A 60 -6.44 -17.91 -5.65
N ASP A 61 -6.64 -19.20 -5.46
CA ASP A 61 -7.09 -20.11 -6.52
C ASP A 61 -8.50 -19.73 -7.01
N HIS A 62 -9.38 -19.33 -6.10
CA HIS A 62 -10.70 -18.79 -6.48
C HIS A 62 -10.58 -17.53 -7.34
N ILE A 63 -9.69 -16.60 -7.01
CA ILE A 63 -9.47 -15.40 -7.82
C ILE A 63 -8.83 -15.77 -9.16
N ARG A 64 -7.85 -16.67 -9.18
CA ARG A 64 -7.19 -17.16 -10.42
C ARG A 64 -8.12 -17.90 -11.35
N SER A 65 -9.22 -18.46 -10.85
CA SER A 65 -10.24 -19.11 -11.69
C SER A 65 -11.11 -18.11 -12.46
N TRP A 66 -11.00 -16.80 -12.17
CA TRP A 66 -11.76 -15.78 -12.92
C TRP A 66 -11.12 -15.52 -14.30
N PRO A 67 -11.93 -15.18 -15.31
CA PRO A 67 -11.39 -14.79 -16.61
C PRO A 67 -10.37 -13.65 -16.49
N GLY A 68 -9.21 -13.85 -17.10
CA GLY A 68 -8.13 -12.87 -17.09
C GLY A 68 -7.31 -12.78 -15.80
N CYS A 69 -7.48 -13.69 -14.82
CA CYS A 69 -6.75 -13.69 -13.55
C CYS A 69 -5.81 -14.88 -13.35
N SER A 70 -5.65 -15.76 -14.33
CA SER A 70 -4.86 -17.00 -14.18
C SER A 70 -3.41 -16.76 -13.78
N ASP A 71 -2.85 -15.63 -14.16
CA ASP A 71 -1.47 -15.19 -13.89
C ASP A 71 -1.34 -14.19 -12.73
N LEU A 72 -2.41 -14.03 -11.91
CA LEU A 72 -2.38 -13.17 -10.74
C LEU A 72 -1.22 -13.55 -9.81
N VAL A 73 -0.32 -12.59 -9.61
CA VAL A 73 0.81 -12.67 -8.69
C VAL A 73 0.47 -12.02 -7.35
N HIS A 74 0.99 -12.57 -6.29
CA HIS A 74 0.87 -11.97 -4.96
C HIS A 74 2.23 -11.93 -4.27
N LYS A 75 2.33 -11.14 -3.21
CA LYS A 75 3.51 -11.02 -2.35
C LYS A 75 3.15 -11.46 -0.95
N GLU A 76 4.00 -12.24 -0.33
CA GLU A 76 3.76 -12.73 1.02
C GLU A 76 4.72 -12.13 2.03
N SER A 77 4.19 -11.91 3.20
CA SER A 77 4.93 -11.59 4.41
C SER A 77 4.26 -12.27 5.59
N TYR A 78 4.85 -12.18 6.76
CA TYR A 78 4.33 -12.84 7.95
C TYR A 78 4.04 -11.81 9.04
N ALA A 79 3.01 -12.11 9.83
CA ALA A 79 2.68 -11.36 11.03
C ALA A 79 2.68 -12.31 12.25
N THR A 80 3.01 -11.78 13.41
CA THR A 80 2.94 -12.50 14.69
C THR A 80 1.51 -12.74 15.13
N GLU A 81 0.62 -11.79 14.79
CA GLU A 81 -0.81 -11.82 15.07
C GLU A 81 -1.61 -11.47 13.82
N MET A 82 -2.92 -11.73 13.86
CA MET A 82 -3.83 -11.41 12.77
C MET A 82 -3.90 -9.88 12.52
N PRO A 83 -3.34 -9.36 11.40
CA PRO A 83 -3.17 -7.92 11.20
C PRO A 83 -4.44 -7.20 10.75
N PHE A 84 -5.54 -7.93 10.57
CA PHE A 84 -6.85 -7.37 10.21
C PHE A 84 -7.94 -7.81 11.17
N LYS A 85 -8.82 -6.88 11.52
CA LYS A 85 -9.95 -7.18 12.42
C LYS A 85 -11.08 -7.95 11.72
N ARG A 86 -11.33 -7.68 10.44
CA ARG A 86 -12.43 -8.26 9.64
C ARG A 86 -12.09 -8.34 8.16
N MET A 87 -12.88 -9.11 7.41
CA MET A 87 -12.82 -9.15 5.96
C MET A 87 -13.72 -8.05 5.34
N LYS A 88 -13.15 -7.31 4.38
CA LYS A 88 -13.86 -6.31 3.58
C LYS A 88 -13.64 -6.60 2.10
N VAL A 89 -14.70 -6.77 1.33
CA VAL A 89 -14.66 -6.74 -0.14
C VAL A 89 -15.47 -5.53 -0.57
N LYS A 90 -14.82 -4.56 -1.21
CA LYS A 90 -15.42 -3.27 -1.56
C LYS A 90 -15.47 -3.10 -3.07
N LEU A 91 -16.58 -2.62 -3.57
CA LEU A 91 -16.69 -2.14 -4.94
C LEU A 91 -16.18 -0.71 -5.01
N LYS A 92 -15.39 -0.41 -6.04
CA LYS A 92 -14.77 0.88 -6.29
C LYS A 92 -14.86 1.24 -7.77
N ASN A 93 -14.65 2.50 -8.11
CA ASN A 93 -14.49 2.93 -9.51
C ASN A 93 -13.12 2.51 -10.05
N GLU A 94 -12.08 2.59 -9.20
CA GLU A 94 -10.71 2.23 -9.49
C GLU A 94 -10.13 1.36 -8.36
N ILE A 95 -9.27 0.40 -8.69
CA ILE A 95 -8.58 -0.42 -7.68
C ILE A 95 -7.42 0.33 -6.99
N VAL A 96 -6.92 1.37 -7.62
CA VAL A 96 -6.07 2.42 -7.05
C VAL A 96 -6.44 3.75 -7.71
N THR A 97 -6.91 4.69 -6.91
CA THR A 97 -7.53 5.91 -7.45
C THR A 97 -6.47 6.90 -7.94
N MET A 98 -6.46 7.18 -9.23
CA MET A 98 -5.66 8.22 -9.86
C MET A 98 -6.54 9.36 -10.41
N GLY A 99 -7.79 9.03 -10.78
CA GLY A 99 -8.77 10.01 -11.23
C GLY A 99 -8.53 10.54 -12.65
N GLN A 100 -7.71 9.85 -13.45
CA GLN A 100 -7.39 10.27 -14.81
C GLN A 100 -8.13 9.41 -15.84
N PRO A 101 -8.71 10.02 -16.90
CA PRO A 101 -9.29 9.27 -18.02
C PRO A 101 -8.18 8.59 -18.84
N ASN A 102 -8.56 7.53 -19.55
CA ASN A 102 -7.69 6.85 -20.52
C ASN A 102 -6.41 6.21 -19.92
N ILE A 103 -6.42 5.92 -18.64
CA ILE A 103 -5.35 5.15 -17.98
C ILE A 103 -5.75 3.67 -18.00
N ASP A 104 -5.05 2.89 -18.81
CA ASP A 104 -5.26 1.44 -18.94
C ASP A 104 -3.91 0.69 -18.89
N PRO A 105 -3.46 0.24 -17.70
CA PRO A 105 -2.22 -0.52 -17.57
C PRO A 105 -2.19 -1.84 -18.33
N THR A 106 -3.34 -2.35 -18.77
CA THR A 106 -3.39 -3.59 -19.59
C THR A 106 -2.93 -3.37 -21.03
N VAL A 107 -2.85 -2.12 -21.48
CA VAL A 107 -2.43 -1.77 -22.84
C VAL A 107 -0.95 -1.41 -22.89
N ASN A 108 -0.51 -0.55 -21.99
CA ASN A 108 0.88 -0.06 -21.98
C ASN A 108 1.30 0.36 -20.57
N VAL A 109 2.50 0.00 -20.19
CA VAL A 109 3.14 0.42 -18.93
C VAL A 109 4.62 0.69 -19.17
N GLY A 110 5.27 1.38 -18.23
CA GLY A 110 6.71 1.58 -18.27
C GLY A 110 7.48 0.27 -18.13
N ASN A 111 8.79 0.33 -18.42
CA ASN A 111 9.66 -0.83 -18.33
C ASN A 111 9.79 -1.33 -16.89
N TYR A 112 9.52 -2.62 -16.67
CA TYR A 112 9.76 -3.25 -15.38
C TYR A 112 11.25 -3.42 -15.12
N VAL A 113 11.69 -3.08 -13.91
CA VAL A 113 13.06 -3.29 -13.44
C VAL A 113 13.01 -4.21 -12.22
N ASP A 114 13.69 -5.34 -12.29
CA ASP A 114 13.76 -6.26 -11.16
C ASP A 114 14.56 -5.66 -9.99
N ALA A 115 14.32 -6.12 -8.79
CA ALA A 115 14.96 -5.59 -7.57
C ALA A 115 16.50 -5.66 -7.63
N SER A 116 17.07 -6.71 -8.28
CA SER A 116 18.51 -6.88 -8.49
C SER A 116 19.15 -5.77 -9.32
N ASP A 117 18.42 -5.21 -10.27
CA ASP A 117 18.93 -4.21 -11.22
C ASP A 117 18.55 -2.78 -10.82
N TRP A 118 17.63 -2.65 -9.85
CA TRP A 118 17.10 -1.36 -9.42
C TRP A 118 18.18 -0.39 -8.93
N ASN A 119 19.09 -0.86 -8.08
CA ASN A 119 20.18 -0.04 -7.57
C ASN A 119 21.08 0.52 -8.68
N ASN A 120 21.35 -0.28 -9.69
CA ASN A 120 22.16 0.14 -10.84
C ASN A 120 21.43 1.25 -11.63
N LEU A 121 20.12 1.07 -11.89
CA LEU A 121 19.35 2.09 -12.60
C LEU A 121 19.31 3.41 -11.84
N ILE A 122 18.93 3.40 -10.55
CA ILE A 122 18.75 4.63 -9.78
C ILE A 122 20.06 5.34 -9.39
N SER A 123 21.21 4.71 -9.67
CA SER A 123 22.52 5.34 -9.45
C SER A 123 23.03 6.14 -10.65
N GLN A 124 22.30 6.14 -11.76
CA GLN A 124 22.74 6.81 -12.99
C GLN A 124 22.32 8.28 -12.95
N GLU A 125 23.21 9.19 -13.36
CA GLU A 125 23.02 10.65 -13.25
C GLU A 125 21.86 11.20 -14.10
N ASP A 126 21.52 10.51 -15.18
CA ASP A 126 20.42 10.87 -16.06
C ASP A 126 19.08 10.29 -15.64
N VAL A 127 19.02 9.52 -14.54
CA VAL A 127 17.79 8.92 -13.99
C VAL A 127 17.23 9.78 -12.87
N VAL A 128 15.98 10.13 -13.00
CA VAL A 128 15.17 10.77 -11.93
C VAL A 128 14.33 9.72 -11.27
N VAL A 129 14.46 9.57 -9.96
CA VAL A 129 13.71 8.59 -9.16
C VAL A 129 12.56 9.29 -8.46
N ILE A 130 11.34 8.82 -8.65
CA ILE A 130 10.13 9.43 -8.08
C ILE A 130 9.38 8.42 -7.21
N ASP A 131 9.12 8.80 -5.96
CA ASP A 131 8.27 8.05 -5.05
C ASP A 131 6.80 8.38 -5.32
N THR A 132 6.01 7.45 -5.81
CA THR A 132 4.59 7.67 -6.13
C THR A 132 3.67 7.40 -4.94
N ARG A 133 4.22 7.32 -3.74
CA ARG A 133 3.44 7.13 -2.51
C ARG A 133 2.98 8.48 -1.94
N ASN A 134 2.13 8.40 -0.95
CA ASN A 134 1.70 9.58 -0.21
C ASN A 134 2.81 10.03 0.75
N ASP A 135 2.87 11.31 1.06
CA ASP A 135 3.87 11.94 1.92
C ASP A 135 4.11 11.22 3.27
N TYR A 136 3.04 10.75 3.93
CA TYR A 136 3.16 10.04 5.20
C TYR A 136 3.83 8.66 5.06
N GLU A 137 3.78 8.04 3.88
CA GLU A 137 4.50 6.80 3.59
C GLU A 137 5.99 7.09 3.34
N VAL A 138 6.27 8.19 2.63
CA VAL A 138 7.64 8.66 2.35
C VAL A 138 8.36 9.07 3.62
N ALA A 139 7.67 9.74 4.54
CA ALA A 139 8.21 10.23 5.81
C ALA A 139 8.85 9.15 6.70
N ILE A 140 8.46 7.88 6.53
CA ILE A 140 9.04 6.77 7.32
C ILE A 140 10.08 5.94 6.57
N GLY A 141 10.29 6.22 5.29
CA GLY A 141 11.34 5.59 4.50
C GLY A 141 11.14 5.78 3.01
N SER A 142 12.24 5.92 2.27
CA SER A 142 12.29 6.06 0.82
C SER A 142 13.64 5.62 0.27
N PHE A 143 13.82 5.57 -1.06
CA PHE A 143 15.12 5.37 -1.66
C PHE A 143 15.96 6.65 -1.60
N GLU A 144 17.26 6.49 -1.43
CA GLU A 144 18.21 7.60 -1.45
C GLU A 144 18.09 8.41 -2.76
N GLY A 145 17.95 9.73 -2.62
CA GLY A 145 17.84 10.65 -3.76
C GLY A 145 16.49 10.62 -4.49
N ALA A 146 15.51 9.86 -4.01
CA ALA A 146 14.18 9.88 -4.60
C ALA A 146 13.45 11.20 -4.31
N ILE A 147 12.74 11.68 -5.32
CA ILE A 147 11.87 12.85 -5.21
C ILE A 147 10.57 12.45 -4.53
N ASP A 148 10.22 13.17 -3.46
CA ASP A 148 8.90 13.13 -2.85
C ASP A 148 8.01 14.19 -3.52
N PRO A 149 6.92 13.81 -4.19
CA PRO A 149 5.93 14.75 -4.70
C PRO A 149 5.13 15.49 -3.61
N GLU A 150 5.28 15.12 -2.35
CA GLU A 150 4.55 15.66 -1.19
C GLU A 150 3.02 15.55 -1.32
N THR A 151 2.55 14.57 -2.10
CA THR A 151 1.11 14.34 -2.35
C THR A 151 0.44 13.67 -1.14
N LYS A 152 -0.75 14.14 -0.80
CA LYS A 152 -1.59 13.55 0.27
C LYS A 152 -2.33 12.31 -0.22
N SER A 153 -2.52 12.21 -1.52
CA SER A 153 -3.16 11.09 -2.20
C SER A 153 -2.57 10.86 -3.58
N PHE A 154 -2.60 9.64 -4.06
CA PHE A 154 -2.10 9.30 -5.40
C PHE A 154 -2.84 10.03 -6.53
N GLY A 155 -4.07 10.48 -6.30
CA GLY A 155 -4.84 11.29 -7.26
C GLY A 155 -4.24 12.68 -7.51
N GLU A 156 -3.34 13.16 -6.67
CA GLU A 156 -2.65 14.46 -6.84
C GLU A 156 -1.38 14.34 -7.71
N PHE A 157 -0.90 13.12 -7.96
CA PHE A 157 0.31 12.87 -8.76
C PHE A 157 0.25 13.45 -10.18
N PRO A 158 -0.88 13.35 -10.93
CA PRO A 158 -0.98 13.96 -12.25
C PRO A 158 -0.76 15.48 -12.25
N ASP A 159 -1.35 16.20 -11.31
CA ASP A 159 -1.20 17.65 -11.20
C ASP A 159 0.24 18.01 -10.84
N TRP A 160 0.83 17.31 -9.87
CA TRP A 160 2.23 17.48 -9.54
C TRP A 160 3.15 17.25 -10.75
N TRP A 161 2.87 16.21 -11.55
CA TRP A 161 3.65 15.96 -12.78
C TRP A 161 3.54 17.10 -13.77
N GLN A 162 2.34 17.62 -14.03
CA GLN A 162 2.15 18.74 -14.94
C GLN A 162 2.97 19.99 -14.52
N ASP A 163 3.02 20.29 -13.24
CA ASP A 163 3.75 21.43 -12.69
C ASP A 163 5.28 21.23 -12.73
N ASN A 164 5.75 20.00 -12.77
CA ASN A 164 7.18 19.69 -12.62
C ASN A 164 7.85 19.08 -13.86
N LYS A 165 7.11 18.57 -14.84
CA LYS A 165 7.64 17.82 -15.99
C LYS A 165 8.72 18.57 -16.81
N SER A 166 8.66 19.89 -16.85
CA SER A 166 9.67 20.70 -17.53
C SER A 166 11.08 20.58 -16.93
N LYS A 167 11.18 20.25 -15.63
CA LYS A 167 12.46 20.02 -14.92
C LYS A 167 13.14 18.71 -15.33
N TYR A 168 12.37 17.77 -15.89
CA TYR A 168 12.80 16.39 -16.16
C TYR A 168 12.88 16.07 -17.66
N GLN A 169 12.91 17.08 -18.51
CA GLN A 169 13.08 16.91 -19.95
C GLN A 169 14.40 16.17 -20.23
N ASN A 170 14.35 15.20 -21.15
CA ASN A 170 15.48 14.35 -21.54
C ASN A 170 16.07 13.48 -20.41
N LYS A 171 15.36 13.32 -19.31
CA LYS A 171 15.73 12.39 -18.22
C LYS A 171 14.97 11.07 -18.38
N ARG A 172 15.58 10.00 -17.90
CA ARG A 172 14.89 8.72 -17.67
C ARG A 172 14.15 8.80 -16.34
N ILE A 173 12.90 8.38 -16.31
CA ILE A 173 12.07 8.45 -15.11
C ILE A 173 11.92 7.06 -14.53
N ALA A 174 12.37 6.85 -13.30
CA ALA A 174 12.22 5.62 -12.55
C ALA A 174 11.24 5.83 -11.38
N MET A 175 10.18 5.03 -11.31
CA MET A 175 9.14 5.18 -10.30
C MET A 175 8.99 3.94 -9.43
N PHE A 176 8.60 4.13 -8.19
CA PHE A 176 8.32 3.04 -7.27
C PHE A 176 7.15 3.36 -6.34
N CYS A 177 6.55 2.32 -5.79
CA CYS A 177 5.58 2.40 -4.68
C CYS A 177 5.67 1.13 -3.83
N THR A 178 4.82 1.00 -2.81
CA THR A 178 4.84 -0.11 -1.86
C THR A 178 4.82 -1.48 -2.55
N GLY A 179 3.85 -1.72 -3.43
CA GLY A 179 3.65 -3.04 -4.06
C GLY A 179 3.71 -3.05 -5.59
N GLY A 180 3.86 -1.89 -6.26
CA GLY A 180 3.92 -1.76 -7.72
C GLY A 180 2.66 -1.18 -8.36
N ILE A 181 1.49 -1.32 -7.76
CA ILE A 181 0.20 -0.99 -8.39
C ILE A 181 0.06 0.48 -8.84
N ARG A 182 0.55 1.45 -8.03
CA ARG A 182 0.50 2.88 -8.40
C ARG A 182 1.40 3.14 -9.61
N CYS A 183 2.53 2.44 -9.68
CA CYS A 183 3.47 2.59 -10.80
C CYS A 183 2.89 2.09 -12.11
N GLU A 184 2.06 1.05 -12.13
CA GLU A 184 1.35 0.64 -13.35
C GLU A 184 0.58 1.81 -13.97
N LYS A 185 -0.18 2.55 -13.14
CA LYS A 185 -0.94 3.71 -13.60
C LYS A 185 -0.08 4.93 -13.89
N SER A 186 0.88 5.26 -13.01
CA SER A 186 1.69 6.46 -13.19
C SER A 186 2.63 6.34 -14.39
N THR A 187 3.17 5.15 -14.68
CA THR A 187 3.98 4.95 -15.88
C THR A 187 3.14 5.01 -17.16
N ASN A 188 1.94 4.39 -17.15
CA ASN A 188 1.00 4.53 -18.28
C ASN A 188 0.65 6.01 -18.52
N PHE A 189 0.40 6.77 -17.44
CA PHE A 189 0.12 8.20 -17.53
C PHE A 189 1.31 8.98 -18.16
N LEU A 190 2.54 8.75 -17.71
CA LEU A 190 3.72 9.43 -18.28
C LEU A 190 3.96 9.07 -19.75
N LEU A 191 3.76 7.81 -20.13
CA LEU A 191 3.84 7.38 -21.54
C LEU A 191 2.80 8.09 -22.40
N ASN A 192 1.57 8.27 -21.90
CA ASN A 192 0.51 9.02 -22.60
C ASN A 192 0.83 10.52 -22.69
N GLU A 193 1.63 11.06 -21.76
CA GLU A 193 2.16 12.44 -21.79
C GLU A 193 3.40 12.59 -22.72
N GLY A 194 3.84 11.51 -23.38
CA GLY A 194 4.95 11.54 -24.33
C GLY A 194 6.33 11.33 -23.73
N VAL A 195 6.43 10.87 -22.48
CA VAL A 195 7.72 10.49 -21.87
C VAL A 195 8.14 9.12 -22.38
N GLU A 196 9.25 9.01 -23.09
CA GLU A 196 9.67 7.77 -23.75
C GLU A 196 10.33 6.76 -22.79
N ASN A 197 11.17 7.24 -21.88
CA ASN A 197 12.02 6.41 -21.03
C ASN A 197 11.51 6.34 -19.59
N VAL A 198 10.48 5.51 -19.39
CA VAL A 198 9.79 5.34 -18.11
C VAL A 198 10.01 3.93 -17.59
N TYR A 199 10.45 3.84 -16.34
CA TYR A 199 10.78 2.59 -15.63
C TYR A 199 10.05 2.52 -14.32
N HIS A 200 9.79 1.30 -13.84
CA HIS A 200 9.27 1.11 -12.49
C HIS A 200 9.78 -0.17 -11.82
N LEU A 201 9.90 -0.10 -10.49
CA LEU A 201 10.35 -1.21 -9.66
C LEU A 201 9.30 -2.33 -9.66
N LYS A 202 9.64 -3.47 -10.28
CA LYS A 202 8.78 -4.65 -10.36
C LYS A 202 8.52 -5.21 -8.96
N GLY A 203 7.25 -5.30 -8.60
CA GLY A 203 6.86 -5.78 -7.28
C GLY A 203 7.01 -4.73 -6.18
N GLY A 204 7.51 -3.53 -6.48
CA GLY A 204 7.63 -2.42 -5.56
C GLY A 204 8.63 -2.63 -4.42
N ILE A 205 8.55 -1.75 -3.42
CA ILE A 205 9.45 -1.75 -2.25
C ILE A 205 9.42 -3.09 -1.51
N LEU A 206 8.24 -3.72 -1.38
CA LEU A 206 8.12 -5.01 -0.69
C LEU A 206 9.00 -6.08 -1.33
N LYS A 207 9.02 -6.16 -2.67
CA LYS A 207 9.87 -7.11 -3.38
C LYS A 207 11.34 -6.79 -3.24
N TYR A 208 11.68 -5.51 -3.28
CA TYR A 208 13.05 -5.04 -3.06
C TYR A 208 13.57 -5.38 -1.66
N LEU A 209 12.78 -5.14 -0.61
CA LEU A 209 13.14 -5.46 0.78
C LEU A 209 13.21 -6.96 1.07
N GLU A 210 12.54 -7.78 0.27
CA GLU A 210 12.60 -9.24 0.33
C GLU A 210 13.88 -9.77 -0.32
N GLU A 211 14.29 -9.22 -1.47
CA GLU A 211 15.34 -9.80 -2.31
C GLU A 211 16.72 -9.16 -2.15
N VAL A 212 16.77 -7.83 -1.90
CA VAL A 212 18.03 -7.11 -1.82
C VAL A 212 18.60 -7.18 -0.41
N PRO A 213 19.83 -7.70 -0.22
CA PRO A 213 20.46 -7.72 1.09
C PRO A 213 20.60 -6.32 1.69
N LYS A 214 20.45 -6.21 3.01
CA LYS A 214 20.47 -4.93 3.73
C LYS A 214 21.74 -4.11 3.44
N ASP A 215 22.89 -4.77 3.35
CA ASP A 215 24.19 -4.10 3.14
C ASP A 215 24.34 -3.54 1.72
N ASN A 216 23.52 -4.01 0.77
CA ASN A 216 23.50 -3.52 -0.61
C ASN A 216 22.29 -2.61 -0.88
N SER A 217 21.51 -2.31 0.15
CA SER A 217 20.26 -1.59 -0.02
C SER A 217 20.49 -0.08 -0.13
N LYS A 218 19.80 0.55 -1.07
CA LYS A 218 19.64 2.01 -1.17
C LYS A 218 18.33 2.51 -0.52
N TRP A 219 17.60 1.61 0.14
CA TRP A 219 16.40 1.97 0.91
C TRP A 219 16.78 2.44 2.31
N THR A 220 16.22 3.58 2.72
CA THR A 220 16.38 4.15 4.07
C THR A 220 15.04 4.13 4.80
N GLY A 221 15.05 3.74 6.08
CA GLY A 221 13.86 3.69 6.91
C GLY A 221 13.04 2.41 6.74
N GLU A 222 11.72 2.51 6.94
CA GLU A 222 10.77 1.40 6.88
C GLU A 222 9.70 1.62 5.80
N CYS A 223 9.12 0.56 5.29
CA CYS A 223 8.05 0.63 4.29
C CYS A 223 6.69 0.59 4.97
N PHE A 224 5.86 1.62 4.77
CA PHE A 224 4.48 1.65 5.26
C PHE A 224 3.64 0.54 4.63
N VAL A 225 2.85 -0.15 5.46
CA VAL A 225 1.87 -1.17 5.03
C VAL A 225 0.49 -0.86 5.60
N PHE A 226 -0.56 -1.24 4.87
CA PHE A 226 -1.95 -0.85 5.17
C PHE A 226 -2.68 -1.84 6.10
N ASP A 227 -1.95 -2.37 7.09
CA ASP A 227 -2.49 -3.27 8.12
C ASP A 227 -1.99 -2.88 9.52
N SER A 228 -2.27 -3.68 10.56
CA SER A 228 -1.92 -3.32 11.94
C SER A 228 -0.43 -3.32 12.25
N ARG A 229 0.41 -3.87 11.37
CA ARG A 229 1.87 -3.81 11.50
C ARG A 229 2.41 -2.41 11.25
N VAL A 230 1.66 -1.57 10.52
CA VAL A 230 1.97 -0.19 10.13
C VAL A 230 3.18 -0.09 9.20
N SER A 231 4.28 -0.79 9.48
CA SER A 231 5.50 -0.78 8.65
C SER A 231 6.20 -2.13 8.65
N VAL A 232 7.02 -2.33 7.63
CA VAL A 232 7.95 -3.47 7.50
C VAL A 232 9.33 -2.96 7.11
N LYS A 233 10.36 -3.72 7.50
CA LYS A 233 11.77 -3.47 7.18
C LYS A 233 12.35 -4.59 6.30
N HIS A 234 13.66 -4.62 6.09
CA HIS A 234 14.32 -5.69 5.33
C HIS A 234 13.93 -7.09 5.80
N GLY A 235 13.79 -8.02 4.84
CA GLY A 235 13.27 -9.36 5.09
C GLY A 235 11.78 -9.36 5.40
N LEU A 236 11.07 -8.27 5.16
CA LEU A 236 9.65 -8.06 5.45
C LEU A 236 9.28 -8.30 6.93
N GLU A 237 10.26 -8.13 7.82
CA GLU A 237 10.02 -8.17 9.26
C GLU A 237 9.15 -7.00 9.71
N GLU A 238 8.38 -7.18 10.77
CA GLU A 238 7.58 -6.11 11.37
C GLU A 238 8.47 -4.94 11.80
N GLY A 239 8.03 -3.72 11.47
CA GLY A 239 8.70 -2.49 11.83
C GLY A 239 8.39 -2.04 13.26
N ILE A 240 8.82 -0.80 13.57
CA ILE A 240 8.66 -0.23 14.92
C ILE A 240 7.57 0.84 15.00
N TYR A 241 6.99 1.23 13.87
CA TYR A 241 6.00 2.29 13.84
C TYR A 241 4.64 1.85 14.38
N SER A 242 3.95 2.77 15.00
CA SER A 242 2.57 2.62 15.45
C SER A 242 1.65 3.54 14.65
N LEU A 243 0.34 3.29 14.66
CA LEU A 243 -0.63 4.13 13.96
C LEU A 243 -1.32 5.10 14.93
N CYS A 244 -1.36 6.38 14.59
CA CYS A 244 -2.30 7.30 15.25
C CYS A 244 -3.73 6.95 14.85
N TYR A 245 -4.53 6.41 15.78
CA TYR A 245 -5.91 6.01 15.48
C TYR A 245 -6.88 7.20 15.30
N ALA A 246 -6.41 8.43 15.49
CA ALA A 246 -7.17 9.65 15.17
C ALA A 246 -6.96 10.08 13.70
N CYS A 247 -5.73 10.37 13.29
CA CYS A 247 -5.40 10.88 11.95
C CYS A 247 -4.85 9.82 10.98
N ARG A 248 -4.53 8.61 11.46
CA ARG A 248 -3.99 7.50 10.67
C ARG A 248 -2.55 7.68 10.17
N MET A 249 -1.83 8.65 10.70
CA MET A 249 -0.41 8.83 10.41
C MET A 249 0.45 7.83 11.18
N PRO A 250 1.57 7.35 10.61
CA PRO A 250 2.55 6.54 11.32
C PRO A 250 3.25 7.36 12.42
N LEU A 251 3.54 6.73 13.53
CA LEU A 251 4.22 7.33 14.68
C LEU A 251 5.43 6.50 15.06
N SER A 252 6.58 7.13 15.17
CA SER A 252 7.78 6.52 15.73
C SER A 252 7.64 6.27 17.25
N PRO A 253 8.48 5.42 17.86
CA PRO A 253 8.52 5.28 19.32
C PRO A 253 8.74 6.60 20.06
N ASN A 254 9.51 7.53 19.48
CA ASN A 254 9.72 8.86 20.07
C ASN A 254 8.44 9.71 20.06
N ASP A 255 7.61 9.59 19.01
CA ASP A 255 6.36 10.32 18.92
C ASP A 255 5.31 9.86 19.95
N LEU A 256 5.38 8.60 20.37
CA LEU A 256 4.52 8.06 21.42
C LEU A 256 4.86 8.61 22.84
N ASN A 257 6.05 9.18 23.00
CA ASN A 257 6.50 9.78 24.26
C ASN A 257 6.23 11.30 24.33
N ARG A 258 5.68 11.89 23.28
CA ARG A 258 5.37 13.33 23.24
C ARG A 258 4.14 13.66 24.08
N SER A 259 4.09 14.88 24.62
CA SER A 259 2.96 15.38 25.43
C SER A 259 1.65 15.45 24.63
N GLU A 260 1.74 15.61 23.30
CA GLU A 260 0.59 15.69 22.39
C GLU A 260 -0.03 14.32 22.10
N PHE A 261 0.66 13.23 22.47
CA PHE A 261 0.17 11.88 22.22
C PHE A 261 -0.82 11.44 23.30
N GLU A 262 -2.04 11.20 22.86
CA GLU A 262 -3.07 10.52 23.65
C GLU A 262 -3.58 9.33 22.82
N LYS A 263 -3.35 8.09 23.34
CA LYS A 263 -3.69 6.85 22.62
C LYS A 263 -5.12 6.86 22.10
N GLY A 264 -5.28 6.70 20.80
CA GLY A 264 -6.58 6.67 20.14
C GLY A 264 -7.22 8.05 19.92
N VAL A 265 -6.64 9.15 20.40
CA VAL A 265 -7.25 10.49 20.45
C VAL A 265 -6.46 11.51 19.66
N SER A 266 -5.14 11.60 19.86
CA SER A 266 -4.30 12.63 19.22
C SER A 266 -2.83 12.19 19.10
N CYS A 267 -2.09 12.90 18.25
CA CYS A 267 -0.64 12.93 18.18
C CYS A 267 -0.18 14.35 17.83
N HIS A 268 1.12 14.60 17.79
CA HIS A 268 1.69 15.90 17.45
C HIS A 268 1.24 16.44 16.08
N LEU A 269 0.89 15.55 15.13
CA LEU A 269 0.41 15.95 13.80
C LEU A 269 -1.07 16.38 13.79
N CYS A 270 -1.88 15.95 14.75
CA CYS A 270 -3.33 16.17 14.68
C CYS A 270 -3.96 16.78 15.94
N ILE A 271 -3.17 17.09 16.95
CA ILE A 271 -3.70 17.63 18.23
C ILE A 271 -4.49 18.94 18.04
N ASN A 272 -4.05 19.78 17.09
CA ASN A 272 -4.68 21.06 16.79
C ASN A 272 -5.78 20.96 15.71
N ASN A 273 -5.92 19.79 15.06
CA ASN A 273 -6.88 19.63 13.95
C ASN A 273 -8.25 19.08 14.39
N ASN A 274 -8.38 18.74 15.67
CA ASN A 274 -9.61 18.17 16.22
C ASN A 274 -10.11 19.07 17.36
N ASP A 275 -11.38 19.43 17.30
CA ASP A 275 -12.09 20.10 18.37
C ASP A 275 -12.30 19.20 19.59
N ASP A 276 -12.71 19.78 20.72
CA ASP A 276 -12.89 19.06 21.96
C ASP A 276 -14.00 18.01 21.89
N GLU A 277 -15.06 18.24 21.09
CA GLU A 277 -16.12 17.26 20.92
C GLU A 277 -15.65 16.03 20.15
N ARG A 278 -14.82 16.23 19.11
CA ARG A 278 -14.23 15.13 18.36
C ARG A 278 -13.24 14.35 19.22
N LYS A 279 -12.46 15.03 20.06
CA LYS A 279 -11.55 14.39 21.03
C LYS A 279 -12.36 13.57 22.07
N LYS A 280 -13.49 14.07 22.57
CA LYS A 280 -14.39 13.33 23.47
C LYS A 280 -14.91 12.04 22.81
N ARG A 281 -15.35 12.11 21.55
CA ARG A 281 -15.78 10.92 20.79
C ARG A 281 -14.65 9.91 20.59
N PHE A 282 -13.45 10.37 20.35
CA PHE A 282 -12.28 9.51 20.22
C PHE A 282 -11.91 8.83 21.55
N ARG A 283 -11.98 9.53 22.69
CA ARG A 283 -11.78 8.95 24.02
C ARG A 283 -12.81 7.87 24.32
N GLU A 284 -14.09 8.12 24.00
CA GLU A 284 -15.12 7.11 24.20
C GLU A 284 -14.90 5.88 23.33
N ARG A 285 -14.53 6.06 22.05
CA ARG A 285 -14.15 4.95 21.18
C ARG A 285 -12.97 4.16 21.76
N GLN A 286 -11.93 4.85 22.24
CA GLN A 286 -10.76 4.21 22.83
C GLN A 286 -11.15 3.42 24.09
N ARG A 287 -11.99 3.97 24.95
CA ARG A 287 -12.55 3.28 26.11
C ARG A 287 -13.28 2.00 25.73
N GLN A 288 -14.08 2.03 24.67
CA GLN A 288 -14.79 0.83 24.18
C GLN A 288 -13.82 -0.22 23.61
N VAL A 289 -12.74 0.19 22.94
CA VAL A 289 -11.68 -0.73 22.50
C VAL A 289 -11.05 -1.43 23.72
N GLU A 290 -10.65 -0.70 24.74
CA GLU A 290 -10.02 -1.25 25.94
C GLU A 290 -10.97 -2.18 26.73
N LEU A 291 -12.26 -1.85 26.80
CA LEU A 291 -13.27 -2.73 27.40
C LEU A 291 -13.47 -4.03 26.61
N ALA A 292 -13.41 -3.95 25.29
CA ALA A 292 -13.50 -5.13 24.43
C ALA A 292 -12.25 -6.02 24.61
N ASP A 293 -11.07 -5.44 24.63
CA ASP A 293 -9.80 -6.16 24.83
C ASP A 293 -9.78 -6.87 26.20
N LYS A 294 -10.22 -6.19 27.28
CA LYS A 294 -10.36 -6.80 28.61
C LYS A 294 -11.32 -8.00 28.63
N ARG A 295 -12.28 -8.06 27.73
CA ARG A 295 -13.24 -9.17 27.58
C ARG A 295 -12.76 -10.25 26.58
N GLY A 296 -11.52 -10.17 26.10
CA GLY A 296 -10.99 -11.07 25.06
C GLY A 296 -11.71 -10.93 23.71
N LYS A 297 -12.39 -9.80 23.46
CA LYS A 297 -13.11 -9.52 22.21
C LYS A 297 -12.45 -8.36 21.47
N HIS A 298 -12.43 -8.43 20.15
CA HIS A 298 -11.97 -7.30 19.34
C HIS A 298 -13.11 -6.30 19.11
N HIS A 299 -12.84 -5.03 19.39
CA HIS A 299 -13.73 -3.94 18.98
C HIS A 299 -13.62 -3.72 17.47
N ILE A 300 -14.74 -3.76 16.76
CA ILE A 300 -14.74 -3.72 15.27
C ILE A 300 -14.64 -2.28 14.74
N GLY A 301 -14.58 -1.28 15.61
CA GLY A 301 -14.26 0.12 15.33
C GLY A 301 -15.37 0.88 14.66
#